data_75b85ac98ab1a184d3226706c7ad2c31
#
_entry.id   75b85ac98ab1a184d3226706c7ad2c31
#
_cell.length_a   1.000
_cell.length_b   1.000
_cell.length_c   1.000
_cell.angle_alpha   90.00
_cell.angle_beta   90.00
_cell.angle_gamma   90.00
#
_symmetry.space_group_name_H-M   'P 1'
#
loop_
_entity.id
_entity.type
_entity.pdbx_description
1 polymer ?
#
loop_
_entity_poly.entity_id
_entity_poly.type
_entity_poly.pdbx_seq_one_letter_code
_entity_poly.pdbx_strand_id
1 'polypeptide(L)'
;MKRIIFLPAIAALLCGACSSAVPEDYTQYVDPYIGTGDHGHVFMGANVPFGFVQLGPTSIPQTWDWCSGYNYADTTVIGFGHTHLSGTGIGDLNDISLMPVVGKVTPGRGTAGDPSSGMWSRFSRADERCAPGYYATRLLRYGIGVELTASPRVGMSRYAFPASDDAGIVLDLENGQGWDRSTDCGITACSD
;
A
#
# COMPACT_ATOMS: atom_id res chain seq x y z
N MET A 1 50.35 -12.29 -58.02
CA MET A 1 49.69 -11.22 -57.21
C MET A 1 48.45 -11.77 -56.57
N LYS A 2 48.60 -12.22 -55.30
CA LYS A 2 47.46 -12.65 -54.46
C LYS A 2 47.38 -11.64 -53.31
N ARG A 3 46.36 -10.80 -53.28
CA ARG A 3 46.14 -9.85 -52.19
C ARG A 3 44.68 -9.93 -51.68
N ILE A 4 44.56 -10.36 -50.45
CA ILE A 4 43.71 -9.85 -49.35
C ILE A 4 42.22 -9.83 -49.62
N ILE A 5 41.53 -10.90 -49.10
CA ILE A 5 40.13 -10.89 -48.76
C ILE A 5 40.01 -11.56 -47.39
N PHE A 6 40.51 -10.92 -46.31
CA PHE A 6 40.37 -11.43 -44.95
C PHE A 6 39.98 -10.38 -43.89
N LEU A 7 39.77 -9.12 -44.31
CA LEU A 7 39.43 -8.07 -43.35
C LEU A 7 37.92 -7.89 -43.00
N PRO A 8 36.92 -8.22 -43.81
CA PRO A 8 35.53 -7.98 -43.44
C PRO A 8 34.94 -9.06 -42.51
N ALA A 9 35.51 -10.26 -42.44
CA ALA A 9 34.97 -11.35 -41.63
C ALA A 9 35.24 -11.17 -40.10
N ILE A 10 36.32 -10.50 -39.73
CA ILE A 10 36.68 -10.27 -38.33
C ILE A 10 35.88 -9.11 -37.74
N ALA A 11 35.50 -8.10 -38.53
CA ALA A 11 34.67 -6.99 -38.07
C ALA A 11 33.19 -7.41 -37.78
N ALA A 12 32.68 -8.43 -38.48
CA ALA A 12 31.33 -8.94 -38.23
C ALA A 12 31.21 -9.80 -36.96
N LEU A 13 32.30 -10.40 -36.48
CA LEU A 13 32.30 -11.18 -35.24
C LEU A 13 32.34 -10.33 -33.95
N LEU A 14 32.74 -9.07 -34.04
CA LEU A 14 32.83 -8.18 -32.85
C LEU A 14 31.52 -7.41 -32.55
N CYS A 15 30.56 -7.39 -33.48
CA CYS A 15 29.25 -6.74 -33.27
C CYS A 15 28.18 -7.67 -32.66
N GLY A 16 28.45 -8.95 -32.47
CA GLY A 16 27.49 -9.93 -31.95
C GLY A 16 27.45 -10.10 -30.41
N ALA A 17 28.26 -9.35 -29.66
CA ALA A 17 28.43 -9.59 -28.21
C ALA A 17 27.68 -8.61 -27.30
N CYS A 18 26.81 -7.75 -27.84
CA CYS A 18 25.84 -7.02 -27.01
C CYS A 18 24.51 -7.79 -26.98
N SER A 19 24.50 -8.95 -26.35
CA SER A 19 23.24 -9.44 -25.83
C SER A 19 22.89 -8.51 -24.66
N SER A 20 21.90 -7.65 -24.83
CA SER A 20 21.28 -6.93 -23.73
C SER A 20 20.67 -8.01 -22.84
N ALA A 21 21.41 -8.40 -21.78
CA ALA A 21 20.84 -9.21 -20.73
C ALA A 21 19.61 -8.43 -20.23
N VAL A 22 18.43 -9.01 -20.33
CA VAL A 22 17.24 -8.45 -19.67
C VAL A 22 17.60 -8.32 -18.20
N PRO A 23 17.50 -7.13 -17.59
CA PRO A 23 17.81 -6.98 -16.19
C PRO A 23 17.01 -8.02 -15.40
N GLU A 24 17.69 -8.75 -14.51
CA GLU A 24 17.01 -9.71 -13.65
C GLU A 24 16.04 -8.94 -12.73
N ASP A 25 14.78 -9.39 -12.68
CA ASP A 25 13.79 -8.82 -11.79
C ASP A 25 13.93 -9.43 -10.39
N TYR A 26 14.67 -8.74 -9.53
CA TYR A 26 14.88 -9.14 -8.14
C TYR A 26 13.66 -8.94 -7.25
N THR A 27 12.61 -8.25 -7.70
CA THR A 27 11.40 -8.03 -6.90
C THR A 27 10.66 -9.32 -6.61
N GLN A 28 10.83 -10.35 -7.44
CA GLN A 28 10.28 -11.69 -7.23
C GLN A 28 10.79 -12.40 -5.96
N TYR A 29 11.93 -11.97 -5.41
CA TYR A 29 12.51 -12.53 -4.18
C TYR A 29 12.10 -11.77 -2.92
N VAL A 30 11.31 -10.72 -3.05
CA VAL A 30 10.84 -9.92 -1.92
C VAL A 30 9.53 -10.50 -1.40
N ASP A 31 9.49 -10.88 -0.13
CA ASP A 31 8.27 -11.25 0.58
C ASP A 31 7.86 -10.10 1.52
N PRO A 32 6.85 -9.30 1.15
CA PRO A 32 6.39 -8.17 1.96
C PRO A 32 5.71 -8.57 3.27
N TYR A 33 5.39 -9.85 3.47
CA TYR A 33 4.74 -10.32 4.70
C TYR A 33 5.73 -10.54 5.84
N ILE A 34 7.04 -10.61 5.58
CA ILE A 34 8.06 -10.79 6.60
C ILE A 34 8.01 -9.63 7.60
N GLY A 35 7.87 -9.96 8.88
CA GLY A 35 7.84 -9.00 9.99
C GLY A 35 6.49 -8.30 10.21
N THR A 36 5.43 -8.68 9.48
CA THR A 36 4.09 -8.06 9.63
C THR A 36 3.24 -8.69 10.74
N GLY A 37 3.71 -9.75 11.38
CA GLY A 37 3.04 -10.41 12.52
C GLY A 37 3.86 -10.35 13.79
N ASP A 38 3.27 -10.78 14.90
CA ASP A 38 3.85 -10.75 16.23
C ASP A 38 4.51 -9.39 16.54
N HIS A 39 5.71 -9.39 17.11
CA HIS A 39 6.49 -8.21 17.45
C HIS A 39 7.35 -7.66 16.30
N GLY A 40 7.04 -7.97 15.05
CA GLY A 40 7.84 -7.51 13.91
C GLY A 40 7.63 -6.03 13.59
N HIS A 41 6.44 -5.49 13.79
CA HIS A 41 6.05 -4.10 13.61
C HIS A 41 6.38 -3.52 12.23
N VAL A 42 6.26 -4.35 11.19
CA VAL A 42 6.44 -3.92 9.79
C VAL A 42 5.07 -3.64 9.19
N PHE A 43 4.92 -2.48 8.54
CA PHE A 43 3.69 -2.17 7.83
C PHE A 43 3.53 -3.02 6.57
N MET A 44 2.30 -3.13 6.08
CA MET A 44 1.96 -3.74 4.80
C MET A 44 1.52 -2.67 3.81
N GLY A 45 2.01 -2.73 2.57
CA GLY A 45 1.50 -1.80 1.57
C GLY A 45 2.42 -1.59 0.37
N ALA A 46 1.99 -0.65 -0.48
CA ALA A 46 2.73 -0.22 -1.65
C ALA A 46 3.75 0.86 -1.27
N ASN A 47 5.02 0.57 -1.47
CA ASN A 47 6.09 1.55 -1.36
C ASN A 47 7.21 1.22 -2.34
N VAL A 48 8.09 2.17 -2.57
CA VAL A 48 9.34 1.99 -3.32
C VAL A 48 10.53 2.22 -2.39
N PRO A 49 11.70 1.63 -2.65
CA PRO A 49 12.86 1.80 -1.78
C PRO A 49 13.16 3.28 -1.53
N PHE A 50 13.31 3.65 -0.25
CA PHE A 50 13.58 5.02 0.20
C PHE A 50 12.51 6.05 -0.19
N GLY A 51 11.30 5.60 -0.55
CA GLY A 51 10.18 6.47 -0.82
C GLY A 51 9.63 7.13 0.45
N PHE A 52 9.11 8.36 0.31
CA PHE A 52 8.44 9.08 1.39
C PHE A 52 7.02 8.52 1.63
N VAL A 53 6.38 8.00 0.60
CA VAL A 53 5.03 7.43 0.66
C VAL A 53 5.10 5.93 0.94
N GLN A 54 4.45 5.50 2.02
CA GLN A 54 4.19 4.12 2.38
C GLN A 54 2.67 3.92 2.42
N LEU A 55 2.07 3.66 1.25
CA LEU A 55 0.62 3.58 1.10
C LEU A 55 0.12 2.18 1.45
N GLY A 56 -0.64 2.05 2.53
CA GLY A 56 -1.09 0.73 2.98
C GLY A 56 -2.30 0.73 3.90
N PRO A 57 -2.85 -0.45 4.18
CA PRO A 57 -4.00 -0.60 5.07
C PRO A 57 -3.61 -0.33 6.52
N THR A 58 -4.52 0.32 7.23
CA THR A 58 -4.47 0.50 8.68
C THR A 58 -5.58 -0.34 9.31
N SER A 59 -5.23 -1.25 10.20
CA SER A 59 -6.17 -2.05 10.99
C SER A 59 -6.76 -1.24 12.15
N ILE A 60 -7.84 -1.73 12.75
CA ILE A 60 -8.31 -1.18 14.04
C ILE A 60 -7.21 -1.37 15.07
N PRO A 61 -6.69 -0.30 15.70
CA PRO A 61 -5.64 -0.41 16.71
C PRO A 61 -6.08 -1.26 17.90
N GLN A 62 -5.24 -2.18 18.34
CA GLN A 62 -5.50 -3.06 19.48
C GLN A 62 -4.38 -2.93 20.53
N THR A 63 -3.35 -3.77 20.43
CA THR A 63 -2.20 -3.77 21.33
C THR A 63 -0.97 -3.16 20.65
N TRP A 64 0.14 -3.18 21.36
CA TRP A 64 1.42 -2.67 20.87
C TRP A 64 1.84 -3.25 19.50
N ASP A 65 1.51 -4.50 19.22
CA ASP A 65 1.84 -5.16 17.97
C ASP A 65 1.11 -4.59 16.73
N TRP A 66 0.13 -3.72 16.94
CA TRP A 66 -0.54 -2.96 15.86
C TRP A 66 0.09 -1.60 15.58
N CYS A 67 1.22 -1.26 16.20
CA CYS A 67 1.82 0.07 16.11
C CYS A 67 2.25 0.49 14.70
N SER A 68 2.53 -0.44 13.79
CA SER A 68 2.82 -0.14 12.37
C SER A 68 1.59 0.07 11.49
N GLY A 69 0.38 -0.03 12.04
CA GLY A 69 -0.89 0.06 11.32
C GLY A 69 -1.44 -1.26 10.83
N TYR A 70 -0.63 -2.25 10.68
CA TYR A 70 -1.01 -3.55 10.18
C TYR A 70 -0.45 -4.66 11.07
N ASN A 71 -1.25 -5.68 11.32
CA ASN A 71 -0.80 -6.93 11.91
C ASN A 71 -1.37 -8.11 11.13
N TYR A 72 -0.53 -9.07 10.78
CA TYR A 72 -0.92 -10.23 9.96
C TYR A 72 -2.04 -11.08 10.61
N ALA A 73 -2.17 -11.08 11.93
CA ALA A 73 -3.24 -11.78 12.63
C ALA A 73 -4.61 -11.10 12.49
N ASP A 74 -4.66 -9.82 12.04
CA ASP A 74 -5.88 -9.04 11.90
C ASP A 74 -6.31 -8.95 10.43
N THR A 75 -7.62 -8.88 10.20
CA THR A 75 -8.24 -8.69 8.90
C THR A 75 -9.14 -7.46 8.86
N THR A 76 -9.02 -6.55 9.82
CA THR A 76 -9.76 -5.29 9.82
C THR A 76 -8.98 -4.20 9.07
N VAL A 77 -9.72 -3.30 8.42
CA VAL A 77 -9.19 -2.09 7.77
C VAL A 77 -10.10 -0.92 8.13
N ILE A 78 -9.50 0.17 8.61
CA ILE A 78 -10.17 1.45 8.89
C ILE A 78 -9.88 2.51 7.82
N GLY A 79 -8.90 2.27 6.96
CA GLY A 79 -8.49 3.14 5.88
C GLY A 79 -7.14 2.75 5.32
N PHE A 80 -6.68 3.53 4.34
CA PHE A 80 -5.38 3.37 3.69
C PHE A 80 -4.56 4.63 3.91
N GLY A 81 -3.63 4.57 4.87
CA GLY A 81 -2.74 5.67 5.23
C GLY A 81 -1.62 5.84 4.21
N HIS A 82 -1.10 7.06 4.06
CA HIS A 82 -0.02 7.39 3.14
C HIS A 82 1.36 7.32 3.80
N THR A 83 1.42 7.30 5.13
CA THR A 83 2.66 7.25 5.90
C THR A 83 2.57 6.18 6.97
N HIS A 84 3.62 5.41 7.14
CA HIS A 84 3.73 4.36 8.16
C HIS A 84 5.15 4.31 8.71
N LEU A 85 5.31 4.05 10.00
CA LEU A 85 6.58 3.62 10.58
C LEU A 85 6.72 2.09 10.44
N SER A 86 7.93 1.62 10.33
CA SER A 86 8.23 0.20 10.16
C SER A 86 9.36 -0.24 11.07
N GLY A 87 9.15 -1.33 11.82
CA GLY A 87 10.17 -1.95 12.67
C GLY A 87 10.56 -1.15 13.92
N THR A 88 9.78 -0.15 14.33
CA THR A 88 10.14 0.75 15.43
C THR A 88 9.46 0.44 16.75
N GLY A 89 8.31 -0.21 16.75
CA GLY A 89 7.47 -0.41 17.92
C GLY A 89 6.81 0.89 18.43
N ILE A 90 6.71 1.91 17.60
CA ILE A 90 6.08 3.21 17.90
C ILE A 90 4.87 3.38 17.00
N GLY A 91 3.72 3.72 17.56
CA GLY A 91 2.47 3.96 16.85
C GLY A 91 2.33 5.41 16.43
N ASP A 92 3.10 5.80 15.46
CA ASP A 92 3.16 7.15 14.89
C ASP A 92 2.88 7.11 13.38
N LEU A 93 2.54 8.27 12.79
CA LEU A 93 2.13 8.40 11.39
C LEU A 93 0.73 7.79 11.11
N ASN A 94 0.55 7.11 9.97
CA ASN A 94 -0.74 6.73 9.39
C ASN A 94 -1.63 7.92 9.02
N ASP A 95 -0.98 9.01 8.70
CA ASP A 95 -1.63 10.25 8.29
C ASP A 95 -2.25 10.13 6.92
N ILE A 96 -3.21 11.03 6.65
CA ILE A 96 -3.88 11.14 5.36
C ILE A 96 -4.47 9.80 4.94
N SER A 97 -5.40 9.30 5.76
CA SER A 97 -6.06 8.03 5.51
C SER A 97 -7.28 8.19 4.62
N LEU A 98 -7.40 7.36 3.60
CA LEU A 98 -8.54 7.30 2.69
C LEU A 98 -9.30 6.00 2.92
N MET A 99 -10.61 6.10 3.19
CA MET A 99 -11.49 4.94 3.30
C MET A 99 -12.61 5.02 2.27
N PRO A 100 -12.61 4.16 1.24
CA PRO A 100 -13.73 4.05 0.32
C PRO A 100 -14.90 3.32 1.00
N VAL A 101 -16.10 3.85 0.85
CA VAL A 101 -17.31 3.35 1.51
C VAL A 101 -18.52 3.35 0.58
N VAL A 102 -19.52 2.54 0.90
CA VAL A 102 -20.83 2.54 0.24
C VAL A 102 -21.90 2.67 1.31
N GLY A 103 -22.86 3.56 1.08
CA GLY A 103 -23.93 3.86 2.02
C GLY A 103 -23.52 4.82 3.12
N LYS A 104 -24.42 5.04 4.05
CA LYS A 104 -24.17 5.90 5.21
C LYS A 104 -23.25 5.21 6.20
N VAL A 105 -22.19 5.89 6.60
CA VAL A 105 -21.23 5.42 7.60
C VAL A 105 -21.07 6.46 8.70
N THR A 106 -20.72 6.00 9.90
CA THR A 106 -20.24 6.87 10.97
C THR A 106 -18.74 6.98 10.85
N PRO A 107 -18.17 8.17 10.61
CA PRO A 107 -16.71 8.34 10.59
C PRO A 107 -16.06 7.85 11.89
N GLY A 108 -14.84 7.36 11.78
CA GLY A 108 -14.05 6.88 12.91
C GLY A 108 -13.70 5.39 12.81
N ARG A 109 -12.83 4.96 13.72
CA ARG A 109 -12.23 3.62 13.72
C ARG A 109 -13.23 2.49 13.91
N GLY A 110 -14.22 2.73 14.78
CA GLY A 110 -15.15 1.69 15.21
C GLY A 110 -14.51 0.67 16.16
N THR A 111 -15.24 -0.42 16.36
CA THR A 111 -14.83 -1.53 17.23
C THR A 111 -14.93 -2.85 16.48
N ALA A 112 -13.87 -3.65 16.47
CA ALA A 112 -13.87 -4.95 15.83
C ALA A 112 -14.99 -5.85 16.42
N GLY A 113 -15.80 -6.43 15.53
CA GLY A 113 -16.95 -7.23 15.95
C GLY A 113 -18.27 -6.47 15.96
N ASP A 114 -18.29 -5.13 15.94
CA ASP A 114 -19.49 -4.33 15.76
C ASP A 114 -19.49 -3.65 14.37
N PRO A 115 -20.13 -4.24 13.35
CA PRO A 115 -20.19 -3.69 12.00
C PRO A 115 -20.95 -2.36 11.91
N SER A 116 -21.73 -1.99 12.92
CA SER A 116 -22.46 -0.73 12.96
C SER A 116 -21.59 0.45 13.41
N SER A 117 -20.47 0.16 14.07
CA SER A 117 -19.55 1.16 14.59
C SER A 117 -18.52 1.57 13.55
N GLY A 118 -18.29 2.87 13.38
CA GLY A 118 -17.25 3.40 12.51
C GLY A 118 -17.40 2.97 11.03
N MET A 119 -16.31 3.15 10.31
CA MET A 119 -16.24 2.88 8.86
C MET A 119 -15.41 1.66 8.47
N TRP A 120 -14.93 0.88 9.43
CA TRP A 120 -14.06 -0.26 9.18
C TRP A 120 -14.72 -1.36 8.33
N SER A 121 -13.90 -2.13 7.67
CA SER A 121 -14.29 -3.33 6.93
C SER A 121 -13.37 -4.49 7.29
N ARG A 122 -13.82 -5.71 7.04
CA ARG A 122 -12.93 -6.87 6.94
C ARG A 122 -12.45 -7.03 5.51
N PHE A 123 -11.31 -7.71 5.38
CA PHE A 123 -10.84 -8.28 4.11
C PHE A 123 -10.49 -9.76 4.28
N SER A 124 -10.29 -10.46 3.16
CA SER A 124 -9.86 -11.86 3.15
C SER A 124 -8.39 -11.95 2.76
N ARG A 125 -7.62 -12.77 3.45
CA ARG A 125 -6.23 -13.08 3.07
C ARG A 125 -6.14 -13.67 1.65
N ALA A 126 -7.18 -14.39 1.22
CA ALA A 126 -7.22 -14.94 -0.13
C ALA A 126 -7.28 -13.85 -1.23
N ASP A 127 -7.84 -12.69 -0.90
CA ASP A 127 -7.95 -11.54 -1.81
C ASP A 127 -6.81 -10.54 -1.65
N GLU A 128 -5.97 -10.70 -0.63
CA GLU A 128 -4.84 -9.82 -0.38
C GLU A 128 -3.66 -10.14 -1.29
N ARG A 129 -3.07 -9.12 -1.87
CA ARG A 129 -1.86 -9.19 -2.70
C ARG A 129 -0.92 -8.07 -2.33
N CYS A 130 0.33 -8.38 -2.08
CA CYS A 130 1.38 -7.39 -1.86
C CYS A 130 2.65 -7.76 -2.63
N ALA A 131 3.25 -6.77 -3.24
CA ALA A 131 4.53 -6.87 -3.93
C ALA A 131 5.23 -5.50 -3.83
N PRO A 132 6.53 -5.39 -4.09
CA PRO A 132 7.21 -4.11 -4.15
C PRO A 132 6.46 -3.10 -5.02
N GLY A 133 6.05 -1.96 -4.44
CA GLY A 133 5.31 -0.91 -5.12
C GLY A 133 3.83 -1.18 -5.40
N TYR A 134 3.28 -2.29 -4.91
CA TYR A 134 1.88 -2.65 -5.17
C TYR A 134 1.22 -3.33 -3.97
N TYR A 135 -0.04 -2.97 -3.71
CA TYR A 135 -0.91 -3.65 -2.75
C TYR A 135 -2.34 -3.73 -3.32
N ALA A 136 -3.04 -4.84 -3.06
CA ALA A 136 -4.44 -4.97 -3.41
C ALA A 136 -5.20 -5.81 -2.37
N THR A 137 -6.49 -5.48 -2.20
CA THR A 137 -7.42 -6.25 -1.37
C THR A 137 -8.86 -5.96 -1.74
N ARG A 138 -9.80 -6.61 -1.05
CA ARG A 138 -11.24 -6.34 -1.17
C ARG A 138 -11.86 -6.05 0.18
N LEU A 139 -12.57 -4.93 0.29
CA LEU A 139 -13.33 -4.55 1.47
C LEU A 139 -14.67 -5.28 1.46
N LEU A 140 -14.81 -6.28 2.33
CA LEU A 140 -15.96 -7.20 2.32
C LEU A 140 -17.27 -6.51 2.70
N ARG A 141 -17.23 -5.53 3.64
CA ARG A 141 -18.42 -4.77 4.07
C ARG A 141 -19.05 -3.98 2.93
N TYR A 142 -18.21 -3.44 2.04
CA TYR A 142 -18.63 -2.52 0.98
C TYR A 142 -18.60 -3.15 -0.41
N GLY A 143 -18.00 -4.34 -0.56
CA GLY A 143 -17.80 -4.98 -1.85
C GLY A 143 -16.81 -4.25 -2.76
N ILE A 144 -15.95 -3.39 -2.21
CA ILE A 144 -15.04 -2.53 -2.96
C ILE A 144 -13.70 -3.23 -3.18
N GLY A 145 -13.26 -3.29 -4.44
CA GLY A 145 -11.88 -3.66 -4.78
C GLY A 145 -10.95 -2.47 -4.59
N VAL A 146 -9.79 -2.71 -3.98
CA VAL A 146 -8.78 -1.69 -3.70
C VAL A 146 -7.46 -2.11 -4.33
N GLU A 147 -6.82 -1.20 -5.05
CA GLU A 147 -5.46 -1.34 -5.54
C GLU A 147 -4.69 -0.06 -5.24
N LEU A 148 -3.47 -0.23 -4.75
CA LEU A 148 -2.58 0.84 -4.34
C LEU A 148 -1.24 0.70 -5.05
N THR A 149 -0.65 1.81 -5.45
CA THR A 149 0.74 1.88 -5.92
C THR A 149 1.38 3.17 -5.46
N ALA A 150 2.70 3.20 -5.39
CA ALA A 150 3.42 4.37 -4.94
C ALA A 150 4.64 4.65 -5.80
N SER A 151 4.96 5.92 -5.97
CA SER A 151 6.25 6.43 -6.36
C SER A 151 6.97 7.00 -5.13
N PRO A 152 8.21 7.51 -5.22
CA PRO A 152 8.89 8.06 -4.05
C PRO A 152 8.14 9.16 -3.30
N ARG A 153 7.20 9.87 -3.97
CA ARG A 153 6.50 11.03 -3.38
C ARG A 153 4.99 11.05 -3.63
N VAL A 154 4.44 10.08 -4.34
CA VAL A 154 3.01 10.06 -4.69
C VAL A 154 2.44 8.68 -4.42
N GLY A 155 1.35 8.62 -3.67
CA GLY A 155 0.50 7.45 -3.56
C GLY A 155 -0.65 7.54 -4.56
N MET A 156 -1.00 6.44 -5.21
CA MET A 156 -2.14 6.35 -6.11
C MET A 156 -3.03 5.18 -5.68
N SER A 157 -4.32 5.46 -5.57
CA SER A 157 -5.34 4.49 -5.20
C SER A 157 -6.34 4.31 -6.33
N ARG A 158 -6.72 3.07 -6.60
CA ARG A 158 -7.83 2.72 -7.47
C ARG A 158 -8.87 1.96 -6.67
N TYR A 159 -10.09 2.49 -6.65
CA TYR A 159 -11.23 1.88 -5.96
C TYR A 159 -12.28 1.42 -6.97
N ALA A 160 -12.57 0.13 -6.99
CA ALA A 160 -13.62 -0.46 -7.81
C ALA A 160 -14.89 -0.64 -6.97
N PHE A 161 -15.81 0.32 -7.08
CA PHE A 161 -17.07 0.30 -6.36
C PHE A 161 -18.10 -0.64 -7.02
N PRO A 162 -18.97 -1.29 -6.25
CA PRO A 162 -20.20 -1.85 -6.79
C PRO A 162 -21.10 -0.72 -7.29
N ALA A 163 -22.08 -1.03 -8.13
CA ALA A 163 -23.06 -0.03 -8.56
C ALA A 163 -23.83 0.51 -7.34
N SER A 164 -23.74 1.81 -7.10
CA SER A 164 -24.36 2.48 -5.96
C SER A 164 -24.44 3.98 -6.18
N ASP A 165 -25.53 4.59 -5.75
CA ASP A 165 -25.69 6.05 -5.72
C ASP A 165 -25.06 6.68 -4.45
N ASP A 166 -24.71 5.85 -3.45
CA ASP A 166 -24.16 6.26 -2.16
C ASP A 166 -22.65 5.89 -2.04
N ALA A 167 -21.94 5.79 -3.15
CA ALA A 167 -20.48 5.53 -3.14
C ALA A 167 -19.71 6.81 -2.77
N GLY A 168 -18.71 6.68 -1.90
CA GLY A 168 -17.91 7.82 -1.46
C GLY A 168 -16.54 7.43 -0.93
N ILE A 169 -15.72 8.44 -0.66
CA ILE A 169 -14.43 8.28 -0.02
C ILE A 169 -14.38 9.22 1.20
N VAL A 170 -14.08 8.66 2.36
CA VAL A 170 -13.81 9.43 3.57
C VAL A 170 -12.32 9.74 3.63
N LEU A 171 -11.96 11.01 3.70
CA LEU A 171 -10.62 11.45 4.06
C LEU A 171 -10.58 11.64 5.57
N ASP A 172 -9.78 10.84 6.25
CA ASP A 172 -9.61 10.87 7.69
C ASP A 172 -8.23 11.46 8.03
N LEU A 173 -8.24 12.60 8.70
CA LEU A 173 -7.05 13.33 9.15
C LEU A 173 -6.88 13.27 10.68
N GLU A 174 -7.82 12.66 11.41
CA GLU A 174 -7.87 12.70 12.87
C GLU A 174 -7.54 11.35 13.52
N ASN A 175 -7.90 10.26 12.85
CA ASN A 175 -7.81 8.93 13.43
C ASN A 175 -6.53 8.20 13.00
N GLY A 176 -5.40 8.81 13.25
CA GLY A 176 -4.10 8.17 13.09
C GLY A 176 -3.95 6.90 13.91
N GLN A 177 -2.78 6.35 13.94
CA GLN A 177 -2.46 5.08 14.58
C GLN A 177 -2.51 5.18 16.10
N GLY A 178 -3.02 4.14 16.72
CA GLY A 178 -2.82 3.80 18.13
C GLY A 178 -3.14 4.93 19.10
N TRP A 179 -2.11 5.38 19.71
CA TRP A 179 -2.14 6.40 20.76
C TRP A 179 -1.86 7.82 20.28
N ASP A 180 -1.34 7.96 19.06
CA ASP A 180 -1.14 9.27 18.45
C ASP A 180 -2.39 9.78 17.74
N ARG A 181 -2.59 11.09 17.81
CA ARG A 181 -3.70 11.80 17.16
C ARG A 181 -3.24 13.18 16.72
N SER A 182 -3.78 13.66 15.62
CA SER A 182 -3.65 15.05 15.23
C SER A 182 -4.24 15.97 16.32
N THR A 183 -3.49 16.99 16.70
CA THR A 183 -3.99 18.04 17.62
C THR A 183 -4.74 19.13 16.90
N ASP A 184 -4.43 19.32 15.62
CA ASP A 184 -5.11 20.22 14.71
C ASP A 184 -4.97 19.70 13.27
N CYS A 185 -6.05 19.66 12.54
CA CYS A 185 -6.07 19.24 11.15
C CYS A 185 -7.11 20.01 10.36
N GLY A 186 -6.87 20.21 9.08
CA GLY A 186 -7.80 20.91 8.22
C GLY A 186 -7.50 20.70 6.74
N ILE A 187 -8.52 20.92 5.93
CA ILE A 187 -8.41 20.90 4.48
C ILE A 187 -8.97 22.19 3.90
N THR A 188 -8.27 22.77 2.95
CA THR A 188 -8.74 23.94 2.21
C THR A 188 -8.85 23.57 0.74
N ALA A 189 -10.05 23.69 0.20
CA ALA A 189 -10.25 23.57 -1.24
C ALA A 189 -9.71 24.85 -1.92
N CYS A 190 -8.77 24.68 -2.83
CA CYS A 190 -8.32 25.75 -3.71
C CYS A 190 -9.15 25.69 -5.00
N SER A 191 -9.76 26.83 -5.38
CA SER A 191 -10.32 26.96 -6.73
C SER A 191 -9.20 27.28 -7.71
N ASP A 192 -9.12 26.55 -8.80
CA ASP A 192 -8.29 26.93 -9.95
C ASP A 192 -8.84 28.19 -10.64
#